data_f7f462ed11fe6dedf22183c70ab12844
#
_entry.id   f7f462ed11fe6dedf22183c70ab12844
#
_cell.length_a   1.000
_cell.length_b   1.000
_cell.length_c   1.000
_cell.angle_alpha   90.00
_cell.angle_beta   90.00
_cell.angle_gamma   90.00
#
_symmetry.space_group_name_H-M   'P 1'
#
loop_
_entity.id
_entity.type
_entity.pdbx_description
1 polymer ?
#
loop_
_entity_poly.entity_id
_entity_poly.type
_entity_poly.pdbx_seq_one_letter_code
_entity_poly.pdbx_strand_id
1 'polypeptide(L)'
;MSFDGQQRTYATYVPNIYHQDSTSVPLLVNLHGISDNALNFTGLGYDDIADTANFIILAPQALDFDILGVYTIERIWNSGVGAEIVPIGQVAYPNSTIDDVGFINTLIDSMISQYEINTDKIYVTGFSMGAFMTTRLVCELGERFAAAAPIAGTIGESVSCGNNSASKVPMMYIHGTADVTVPYDETFNQGGDLWRIAGAYAEEFSDYWADKAACGNVDHIEDILTNANPSNNVNVTAKRYFSEDGLVFEHFRVDSVDHVWSNSFQDEINYEKTIWRFFRSGSKNYTVSCGETTSIDEAASEGNNNEEDYDRSTPLSRRIKLRANPRKEEVTISVQGSDIQTIRVIDILGSTKEVIDLRSDPQESVTIDVSDYPSTQYLINVVATDGEETIFYNKLH
;
A
#
# COMPACT_ATOMS: atom_id res chain seq x y z
N MET A 1 27.71 -0.42 -7.87
CA MET A 1 28.28 0.83 -7.32
C MET A 1 29.07 0.56 -6.04
N SER A 2 29.97 1.48 -5.63
CA SER A 2 30.59 1.37 -4.31
C SER A 2 29.75 2.18 -3.32
N PHE A 3 29.42 1.57 -2.17
CA PHE A 3 28.70 2.22 -1.08
C PHE A 3 29.26 1.69 0.25
N ASP A 4 29.63 2.57 1.15
CA ASP A 4 30.22 2.26 2.46
C ASP A 4 31.34 1.20 2.42
N GLY A 5 32.26 1.36 1.44
CA GLY A 5 33.38 0.44 1.21
C GLY A 5 33.01 -0.93 0.62
N GLN A 6 31.73 -1.22 0.40
CA GLN A 6 31.24 -2.46 -0.17
C GLN A 6 30.89 -2.29 -1.67
N GLN A 7 31.08 -3.35 -2.47
CA GLN A 7 30.55 -3.40 -3.83
C GLN A 7 29.10 -3.85 -3.76
N ARG A 8 28.19 -2.94 -4.12
CA ARG A 8 26.76 -3.20 -4.13
C ARG A 8 26.25 -3.28 -5.55
N THR A 9 25.28 -4.16 -5.77
CA THR A 9 24.63 -4.34 -7.07
C THR A 9 23.15 -4.04 -6.99
N TYR A 10 22.54 -3.74 -8.11
CA TYR A 10 21.10 -3.55 -8.27
C TYR A 10 20.73 -3.82 -9.72
N ALA A 11 19.46 -4.03 -9.98
CA ALA A 11 18.88 -4.11 -11.31
C ALA A 11 17.85 -3.00 -11.50
N THR A 12 17.62 -2.59 -12.74
CA THR A 12 16.58 -1.63 -13.10
C THR A 12 15.82 -2.13 -14.32
N TYR A 13 14.52 -1.85 -14.35
CA TYR A 13 13.71 -1.98 -15.55
C TYR A 13 13.19 -0.61 -15.95
N VAL A 14 13.51 -0.21 -17.17
CA VAL A 14 13.04 1.04 -17.79
C VAL A 14 12.13 0.66 -18.95
N PRO A 15 10.83 0.96 -18.90
CA PRO A 15 9.90 0.55 -19.95
C PRO A 15 10.20 1.23 -21.28
N ASN A 16 9.88 0.55 -22.39
CA ASN A 16 10.15 1.08 -23.74
C ASN A 16 9.40 2.38 -24.05
N ILE A 17 8.30 2.66 -23.34
CA ILE A 17 7.51 3.89 -23.49
C ILE A 17 8.08 5.08 -22.70
N TYR A 18 9.14 4.87 -21.89
CA TYR A 18 9.80 5.96 -21.18
C TYR A 18 10.59 6.84 -22.15
N HIS A 19 10.40 8.13 -22.07
CA HIS A 19 11.17 9.13 -22.82
C HIS A 19 11.67 10.22 -21.87
N GLN A 20 12.97 10.51 -21.90
CA GLN A 20 13.64 11.43 -20.97
C GLN A 20 13.14 12.88 -21.08
N ASP A 21 12.59 13.27 -22.21
CA ASP A 21 12.01 14.62 -22.42
C ASP A 21 10.50 14.67 -22.12
N SER A 22 9.95 13.63 -21.49
CA SER A 22 8.52 13.53 -21.16
C SER A 22 8.21 14.00 -19.74
N THR A 23 6.94 13.92 -19.35
CA THR A 23 6.51 14.11 -17.96
C THR A 23 7.21 13.12 -17.04
N SER A 24 7.57 13.57 -15.83
CA SER A 24 8.19 12.71 -14.81
C SER A 24 7.35 11.49 -14.48
N VAL A 25 8.02 10.34 -14.28
CA VAL A 25 7.40 9.03 -14.07
C VAL A 25 7.57 8.53 -12.64
N PRO A 26 6.68 7.66 -12.14
CA PRO A 26 6.85 7.00 -10.86
C PRO A 26 8.10 6.11 -10.80
N LEU A 27 8.64 5.93 -9.59
CA LEU A 27 9.67 4.95 -9.27
C LEU A 27 9.11 3.89 -8.33
N LEU A 28 9.27 2.61 -8.67
CA LEU A 28 8.97 1.48 -7.81
C LEU A 28 10.27 0.85 -7.31
N VAL A 29 10.51 0.90 -6.01
CA VAL A 29 11.57 0.15 -5.34
C VAL A 29 11.00 -1.22 -4.96
N ASN A 30 11.57 -2.32 -5.51
CA ASN A 30 11.08 -3.68 -5.30
C ASN A 30 12.17 -4.55 -4.67
N LEU A 31 11.92 -5.04 -3.45
CA LEU A 31 12.90 -5.69 -2.58
C LEU A 31 12.70 -7.20 -2.51
N HIS A 32 13.75 -7.95 -2.88
CA HIS A 32 13.71 -9.40 -2.90
C HIS A 32 13.70 -10.04 -1.50
N GLY A 33 13.21 -11.28 -1.42
CA GLY A 33 13.28 -12.13 -0.24
C GLY A 33 14.68 -12.67 0.03
N ILE A 34 14.84 -13.38 1.15
CA ILE A 34 16.10 -14.06 1.47
C ILE A 34 16.51 -15.02 0.35
N SER A 35 17.80 -15.04 0.01
CA SER A 35 18.40 -15.89 -1.03
C SER A 35 17.88 -15.68 -2.46
N ASP A 36 16.96 -14.74 -2.68
CA ASP A 36 16.52 -14.33 -4.02
C ASP A 36 17.44 -13.21 -4.57
N ASN A 37 17.13 -12.63 -5.69
CA ASN A 37 18.02 -11.67 -6.34
C ASN A 37 17.27 -10.51 -7.02
N ALA A 38 18.00 -9.40 -7.23
CA ALA A 38 17.49 -8.19 -7.84
C ALA A 38 16.89 -8.40 -9.24
N LEU A 39 17.46 -9.29 -10.07
CA LEU A 39 16.95 -9.52 -11.43
C LEU A 39 15.55 -10.12 -11.44
N ASN A 40 15.26 -11.05 -10.53
CA ASN A 40 13.92 -11.61 -10.41
C ASN A 40 12.91 -10.51 -10.03
N PHE A 41 13.32 -9.54 -9.21
CA PHE A 41 12.46 -8.48 -8.71
C PHE A 41 12.35 -7.24 -9.62
N THR A 42 13.00 -7.24 -10.78
CA THR A 42 12.66 -6.30 -11.86
C THR A 42 11.47 -6.77 -12.71
N GLY A 43 11.16 -8.07 -12.68
CA GLY A 43 9.99 -8.69 -13.32
C GLY A 43 8.85 -8.90 -12.31
N LEU A 44 8.49 -10.14 -12.05
CA LEU A 44 7.33 -10.57 -11.25
C LEU A 44 6.00 -10.06 -11.79
N GLY A 45 5.89 -9.67 -13.08
CA GLY A 45 4.70 -9.07 -13.68
C GLY A 45 4.61 -7.54 -13.52
N TYR A 46 5.51 -6.90 -12.78
CA TYR A 46 5.59 -5.44 -12.74
C TYR A 46 6.15 -4.84 -14.02
N ASP A 47 7.02 -5.55 -14.74
CA ASP A 47 7.53 -5.16 -16.05
C ASP A 47 6.41 -4.99 -17.08
N ASP A 48 5.46 -5.95 -17.15
CA ASP A 48 4.27 -5.85 -18.01
C ASP A 48 3.39 -4.62 -17.65
N ILE A 49 3.26 -4.34 -16.35
CA ILE A 49 2.51 -3.17 -15.87
C ILE A 49 3.28 -1.88 -16.20
N ALA A 50 4.60 -1.87 -16.01
CA ALA A 50 5.46 -0.73 -16.30
C ALA A 50 5.42 -0.34 -17.77
N ASP A 51 5.37 -1.32 -18.68
CA ASP A 51 5.26 -1.10 -20.14
C ASP A 51 3.97 -0.40 -20.56
N THR A 52 2.95 -0.43 -19.73
CA THR A 52 1.67 0.25 -20.00
C THR A 52 1.43 1.49 -19.15
N ALA A 53 1.94 1.48 -17.91
CA ALA A 53 1.71 2.54 -16.92
C ALA A 53 2.87 3.55 -16.80
N ASN A 54 3.98 3.32 -17.52
CA ASN A 54 5.16 4.19 -17.60
C ASN A 54 5.77 4.54 -16.25
N PHE A 55 6.26 3.54 -15.53
CA PHE A 55 7.06 3.71 -14.31
C PHE A 55 8.36 2.92 -14.40
N ILE A 56 9.38 3.35 -13.65
CA ILE A 56 10.68 2.68 -13.59
C ILE A 56 10.74 1.78 -12.37
N ILE A 57 11.33 0.58 -12.49
CA ILE A 57 11.55 -0.34 -11.39
C ILE A 57 13.03 -0.30 -10.99
N LEU A 58 13.27 -0.16 -9.70
CA LEU A 58 14.58 -0.27 -9.06
C LEU A 58 14.54 -1.48 -8.13
N ALA A 59 15.38 -2.47 -8.41
CA ALA A 59 15.54 -3.65 -7.56
C ALA A 59 16.98 -3.68 -6.98
N PRO A 60 17.19 -3.24 -5.75
CA PRO A 60 18.47 -3.36 -5.05
C PRO A 60 18.79 -4.81 -4.70
N GLN A 61 20.09 -5.12 -4.52
CA GLN A 61 20.59 -6.42 -4.10
C GLN A 61 21.13 -6.37 -2.69
N ALA A 62 20.64 -7.24 -1.81
CA ALA A 62 21.20 -7.45 -0.48
C ALA A 62 22.58 -8.14 -0.55
N LEU A 63 23.35 -8.01 0.52
CA LEU A 63 24.61 -8.71 0.69
C LEU A 63 24.41 -10.08 1.34
N ASP A 64 25.41 -10.94 1.14
CA ASP A 64 25.48 -12.21 1.85
C ASP A 64 25.85 -11.98 3.33
N PHE A 65 25.42 -12.87 4.20
CA PHE A 65 25.75 -12.87 5.62
C PHE A 65 26.55 -14.12 5.97
N ASP A 66 27.80 -13.92 6.37
CA ASP A 66 28.68 -15.00 6.79
C ASP A 66 28.52 -15.24 8.29
N ILE A 67 28.17 -16.47 8.65
CA ILE A 67 28.11 -16.92 10.05
C ILE A 67 29.45 -17.59 10.42
N LEU A 68 30.36 -16.78 10.93
CA LEU A 68 31.65 -17.22 11.49
C LEU A 68 32.53 -18.04 10.52
N GLY A 69 32.40 -17.83 9.20
CA GLY A 69 33.13 -18.59 8.18
C GLY A 69 32.70 -20.06 8.03
N VAL A 70 31.57 -20.42 8.63
CA VAL A 70 31.05 -21.80 8.63
C VAL A 70 29.87 -21.96 7.68
N TYR A 71 29.00 -20.95 7.64
CA TYR A 71 27.81 -20.96 6.81
C TYR A 71 27.50 -19.56 6.30
N THR A 72 27.13 -19.46 5.03
CA THR A 72 26.73 -18.20 4.41
C THR A 72 25.25 -18.22 4.09
N ILE A 73 24.51 -17.23 4.58
CA ILE A 73 23.16 -16.93 4.13
C ILE A 73 23.29 -15.95 2.98
N GLU A 74 22.89 -16.38 1.79
CA GLU A 74 22.99 -15.53 0.62
C GLU A 74 21.91 -14.42 0.64
N ARG A 75 22.31 -13.23 0.29
CA ARG A 75 21.43 -12.10 -0.04
C ARG A 75 20.34 -11.86 1.01
N ILE A 76 20.74 -11.45 2.20
CA ILE A 76 19.84 -11.12 3.30
C ILE A 76 19.95 -9.64 3.69
N TRP A 77 18.84 -8.97 3.84
CA TRP A 77 18.76 -7.57 4.23
C TRP A 77 19.02 -7.37 5.72
N ASN A 78 19.69 -6.28 6.07
CA ASN A 78 19.62 -5.73 7.41
C ASN A 78 18.24 -5.08 7.63
N SER A 79 17.25 -5.92 7.81
CA SER A 79 15.84 -5.51 7.97
C SER A 79 15.41 -5.32 9.43
N GLY A 80 16.34 -5.49 10.37
CA GLY A 80 16.06 -5.45 11.81
C GLY A 80 15.42 -6.72 12.36
N VAL A 81 15.23 -7.74 11.53
CA VAL A 81 14.72 -9.04 11.95
C VAL A 81 15.82 -9.83 12.66
N GLY A 82 15.53 -10.30 13.86
CA GLY A 82 16.33 -11.30 14.52
C GLY A 82 15.99 -12.72 14.03
N ALA A 83 16.99 -13.58 13.92
CA ALA A 83 16.82 -14.99 13.69
C ALA A 83 17.26 -15.77 14.92
N GLU A 84 16.33 -16.41 15.62
CA GLU A 84 16.66 -17.27 16.75
C GLU A 84 17.29 -18.57 16.23
N ILE A 85 18.50 -18.84 16.67
CA ILE A 85 19.18 -20.12 16.41
C ILE A 85 18.67 -21.12 17.46
N VAL A 86 17.64 -21.85 17.11
CA VAL A 86 16.87 -22.73 18.02
C VAL A 86 17.71 -23.64 18.90
N PRO A 87 18.80 -24.33 18.39
CA PRO A 87 19.57 -25.23 19.24
C PRO A 87 20.32 -24.56 20.39
N ILE A 88 20.56 -23.25 20.30
CA ILE A 88 21.36 -22.52 21.31
C ILE A 88 20.60 -21.34 21.94
N GLY A 89 19.36 -21.07 21.47
CA GLY A 89 18.51 -20.00 22.01
C GLY A 89 19.10 -18.59 21.85
N GLN A 90 20.02 -18.38 20.89
CA GLN A 90 20.59 -17.07 20.61
C GLN A 90 19.92 -16.43 19.39
N VAL A 91 19.65 -15.14 19.49
CA VAL A 91 19.15 -14.35 18.36
C VAL A 91 20.33 -13.73 17.63
N ALA A 92 20.43 -14.01 16.34
CA ALA A 92 21.37 -13.34 15.45
C ALA A 92 20.62 -12.28 14.62
N TYR A 93 21.26 -11.14 14.40
CA TYR A 93 20.75 -10.09 13.52
C TYR A 93 21.60 -10.05 12.25
N PRO A 94 21.12 -10.67 11.16
CA PRO A 94 21.88 -10.72 9.92
C PRO A 94 22.20 -9.31 9.42
N ASN A 95 23.45 -9.14 8.96
CA ASN A 95 23.92 -7.89 8.36
C ASN A 95 23.70 -6.62 9.21
N SER A 96 23.61 -6.74 10.55
CA SER A 96 23.31 -5.61 11.45
C SER A 96 24.30 -4.44 11.36
N THR A 97 25.47 -4.65 10.79
CA THR A 97 26.49 -3.62 10.54
C THR A 97 26.47 -3.05 9.13
N ILE A 98 25.60 -3.56 8.25
CA ILE A 98 25.45 -3.11 6.87
C ILE A 98 24.36 -2.03 6.79
N ASP A 99 24.67 -0.90 6.20
CA ASP A 99 23.71 0.18 5.99
C ASP A 99 22.91 -0.01 4.69
N ASP A 100 21.92 -0.93 4.73
CA ASP A 100 21.03 -1.16 3.60
C ASP A 100 20.05 0.00 3.39
N VAL A 101 19.66 0.72 4.45
CA VAL A 101 18.79 1.89 4.37
C VAL A 101 19.48 3.02 3.59
N GLY A 102 20.71 3.37 3.98
CA GLY A 102 21.51 4.38 3.27
C GLY A 102 21.83 3.97 1.83
N PHE A 103 22.11 2.67 1.59
CA PHE A 103 22.33 2.16 0.23
C PHE A 103 21.11 2.38 -0.67
N ILE A 104 19.92 1.97 -0.21
CA ILE A 104 18.68 2.11 -0.99
C ILE A 104 18.34 3.59 -1.19
N ASN A 105 18.51 4.42 -0.17
CA ASN A 105 18.32 5.87 -0.29
C ASN A 105 19.25 6.50 -1.34
N THR A 106 20.52 6.09 -1.35
CA THR A 106 21.49 6.54 -2.36
C THR A 106 21.12 6.09 -3.78
N LEU A 107 20.57 4.87 -3.91
CA LEU A 107 20.07 4.39 -5.21
C LEU A 107 18.87 5.20 -5.68
N ILE A 108 17.94 5.56 -4.81
CA ILE A 108 16.81 6.43 -5.15
C ILE A 108 17.32 7.78 -5.68
N ASP A 109 18.29 8.39 -4.99
CA ASP A 109 18.90 9.66 -5.44
C ASP A 109 19.61 9.49 -6.79
N SER A 110 20.27 8.37 -7.02
CA SER A 110 20.89 8.05 -8.31
C SER A 110 19.85 7.92 -9.42
N MET A 111 18.71 7.29 -9.16
CA MET A 111 17.61 7.18 -10.13
C MET A 111 17.02 8.56 -10.46
N ILE A 112 16.78 9.40 -9.45
CA ILE A 112 16.31 10.79 -9.64
C ILE A 112 17.28 11.60 -10.49
N SER A 113 18.59 11.36 -10.34
CA SER A 113 19.61 12.08 -11.12
C SER A 113 19.75 11.61 -12.57
N GLN A 114 19.35 10.36 -12.86
CA GLN A 114 19.52 9.73 -14.18
C GLN A 114 18.25 9.76 -15.03
N TYR A 115 17.09 9.82 -14.38
CA TYR A 115 15.77 9.74 -15.02
C TYR A 115 14.85 10.84 -14.51
N GLU A 116 13.87 11.21 -15.30
CA GLU A 116 12.81 12.15 -14.90
C GLU A 116 11.83 11.46 -13.93
N ILE A 117 12.26 11.27 -12.69
CA ILE A 117 11.43 10.66 -11.65
C ILE A 117 10.51 11.69 -10.99
N ASN A 118 9.23 11.35 -10.86
CA ASN A 118 8.31 12.11 -10.03
C ASN A 118 8.57 11.78 -8.54
N THR A 119 9.20 12.71 -7.83
CA THR A 119 9.58 12.52 -6.42
C THR A 119 8.39 12.39 -5.47
N ASP A 120 7.17 12.75 -5.90
CA ASP A 120 5.93 12.55 -5.15
C ASP A 120 5.29 11.19 -5.42
N LYS A 121 5.90 10.37 -6.29
CA LYS A 121 5.43 9.04 -6.68
C LYS A 121 6.54 8.00 -6.62
N ILE A 122 7.24 7.95 -5.50
CA ILE A 122 8.21 6.89 -5.18
C ILE A 122 7.52 5.90 -4.27
N TYR A 123 7.45 4.65 -4.70
CA TYR A 123 6.78 3.56 -4.01
C TYR A 123 7.79 2.49 -3.60
N VAL A 124 7.48 1.74 -2.54
CA VAL A 124 8.32 0.62 -2.11
C VAL A 124 7.47 -0.62 -1.83
N THR A 125 7.94 -1.75 -2.29
CA THR A 125 7.35 -3.07 -2.01
C THR A 125 8.46 -4.10 -1.82
N GLY A 126 8.12 -5.23 -1.26
CA GLY A 126 9.04 -6.33 -1.11
C GLY A 126 8.37 -7.56 -0.54
N PHE A 127 9.02 -8.70 -0.73
CA PHE A 127 8.53 -10.01 -0.30
C PHE A 127 9.37 -10.56 0.84
N SER A 128 8.73 -11.21 1.83
CA SER A 128 9.45 -11.91 2.89
C SER A 128 10.46 -10.99 3.61
N MET A 129 11.74 -11.31 3.60
CA MET A 129 12.79 -10.43 4.13
C MET A 129 12.80 -9.03 3.48
N GLY A 130 12.43 -8.94 2.19
CA GLY A 130 12.22 -7.66 1.51
C GLY A 130 11.01 -6.88 2.03
N ALA A 131 9.98 -7.55 2.53
CA ALA A 131 8.85 -6.91 3.19
C ALA A 131 9.25 -6.31 4.55
N PHE A 132 10.04 -7.03 5.35
CA PHE A 132 10.62 -6.46 6.58
C PHE A 132 11.48 -5.23 6.28
N MET A 133 12.28 -5.29 5.21
CA MET A 133 13.08 -4.15 4.76
C MET A 133 12.20 -3.00 4.25
N THR A 134 11.09 -3.29 3.56
CA THR A 134 10.09 -2.30 3.17
C THR A 134 9.55 -1.55 4.38
N THR A 135 9.14 -2.26 5.42
CA THR A 135 8.65 -1.67 6.66
C THR A 135 9.73 -0.83 7.35
N ARG A 136 10.97 -1.33 7.41
CA ARG A 136 12.10 -0.57 7.95
C ARG A 136 12.34 0.75 7.20
N LEU A 137 12.34 0.70 5.87
CA LEU A 137 12.49 1.92 5.04
C LEU A 137 11.37 2.93 5.30
N VAL A 138 10.12 2.49 5.44
CA VAL A 138 9.01 3.37 5.81
C VAL A 138 9.22 3.99 7.19
N CYS A 139 9.72 3.22 8.16
CA CYS A 139 9.98 3.73 9.51
C CYS A 139 11.12 4.76 9.55
N GLU A 140 12.17 4.56 8.76
CA GLU A 140 13.39 5.39 8.80
C GLU A 140 13.40 6.50 7.72
N LEU A 141 12.73 6.29 6.57
CA LEU A 141 12.71 7.18 5.41
C LEU A 141 11.29 7.45 4.88
N GLY A 142 10.28 7.48 5.76
CA GLY A 142 8.88 7.58 5.35
C GLY A 142 8.58 8.77 4.41
N GLU A 143 9.28 9.89 4.57
CA GLU A 143 9.13 11.07 3.71
C GLU A 143 9.57 10.84 2.25
N ARG A 144 10.31 9.77 1.97
CA ARG A 144 10.71 9.42 0.60
C ARG A 144 9.59 8.75 -0.19
N PHE A 145 8.64 8.09 0.50
CA PHE A 145 7.67 7.19 -0.13
C PHE A 145 6.26 7.78 -0.16
N ALA A 146 5.60 7.64 -1.29
CA ALA A 146 4.19 7.98 -1.47
C ALA A 146 3.25 6.88 -0.98
N ALA A 147 3.69 5.62 -1.06
CA ALA A 147 3.01 4.45 -0.51
C ALA A 147 3.97 3.26 -0.40
N ALA A 148 3.60 2.28 0.41
CA ALA A 148 4.36 1.06 0.63
C ALA A 148 3.48 -0.19 0.57
N ALA A 149 4.07 -1.35 0.21
CA ALA A 149 3.37 -2.63 0.21
C ALA A 149 4.29 -3.78 0.64
N PRO A 150 4.45 -4.05 1.94
CA PRO A 150 5.11 -5.26 2.42
C PRO A 150 4.23 -6.50 2.18
N ILE A 151 4.83 -7.58 1.67
CA ILE A 151 4.14 -8.83 1.33
C ILE A 151 4.79 -9.99 2.07
N ALA A 152 4.01 -10.74 2.84
CA ALA A 152 4.46 -11.92 3.61
C ALA A 152 5.68 -11.63 4.50
N GLY A 153 5.65 -10.48 5.18
CA GLY A 153 6.64 -10.04 6.15
C GLY A 153 6.10 -8.87 6.96
N THR A 154 6.65 -8.60 8.12
CA THR A 154 6.10 -7.64 9.09
C THR A 154 7.12 -6.55 9.45
N ILE A 155 7.34 -6.31 10.72
CA ILE A 155 8.37 -5.39 11.24
C ILE A 155 9.42 -6.18 12.04
N GLY A 156 10.69 -5.91 11.79
CA GLY A 156 11.77 -6.50 12.58
C GLY A 156 11.78 -5.96 14.01
N GLU A 157 12.08 -6.82 14.99
CA GLU A 157 12.02 -6.47 16.41
C GLU A 157 12.98 -5.33 16.82
N SER A 158 14.07 -5.14 16.07
CA SER A 158 15.03 -4.05 16.31
C SER A 158 14.68 -2.73 15.60
N VAL A 159 13.57 -2.71 14.83
CA VAL A 159 13.11 -1.50 14.11
C VAL A 159 12.21 -0.68 15.00
N SER A 160 12.53 0.58 15.18
CA SER A 160 11.67 1.54 15.88
C SER A 160 10.99 2.47 14.88
N CYS A 161 9.70 2.33 14.74
CA CYS A 161 8.86 3.28 14.02
C CYS A 161 8.42 4.40 14.96
N GLY A 162 9.17 5.50 15.02
CA GLY A 162 8.77 6.68 15.80
C GLY A 162 7.43 7.28 15.35
N ASN A 163 6.96 8.31 16.07
CA ASN A 163 5.68 9.00 15.75
C ASN A 163 5.77 10.01 14.60
N ASN A 164 6.81 9.92 13.76
CA ASN A 164 7.13 10.94 12.76
C ASN A 164 6.49 10.61 11.38
N SER A 165 7.34 10.68 10.34
CA SER A 165 6.95 10.52 8.93
C SER A 165 6.40 9.13 8.58
N ALA A 166 6.80 8.08 9.30
CA ALA A 166 6.35 6.72 9.03
C ALA A 166 4.83 6.51 9.13
N SER A 167 4.18 7.21 10.09
CA SER A 167 2.72 7.11 10.26
C SER A 167 1.92 7.76 9.13
N LYS A 168 2.61 8.45 8.21
CA LYS A 168 1.98 9.20 7.11
C LYS A 168 2.08 8.48 5.76
N VAL A 169 2.75 7.33 5.70
CA VAL A 169 2.88 6.56 4.46
C VAL A 169 1.71 5.60 4.34
N PRO A 170 0.81 5.78 3.37
CA PRO A 170 -0.22 4.78 3.09
C PRO A 170 0.40 3.41 2.83
N MET A 171 -0.18 2.37 3.41
CA MET A 171 0.36 1.02 3.30
C MET A 171 -0.69 0.02 2.88
N MET A 172 -0.33 -0.85 1.93
CA MET A 172 -1.05 -2.09 1.64
C MET A 172 -0.26 -3.26 2.23
N TYR A 173 -0.94 -4.16 2.90
CA TYR A 173 -0.34 -5.36 3.47
C TYR A 173 -1.04 -6.61 2.96
N ILE A 174 -0.29 -7.59 2.46
CA ILE A 174 -0.84 -8.85 1.97
C ILE A 174 -0.14 -10.00 2.67
N HIS A 175 -0.93 -10.92 3.28
CA HIS A 175 -0.38 -12.06 4.00
C HIS A 175 -1.29 -13.29 3.94
N GLY A 176 -0.67 -14.46 3.76
CA GLY A 176 -1.35 -15.75 3.77
C GLY A 176 -1.54 -16.29 5.19
N THR A 177 -2.72 -16.82 5.50
CA THR A 177 -3.00 -17.34 6.85
C THR A 177 -2.34 -18.70 7.15
N ALA A 178 -1.86 -19.40 6.12
CA ALA A 178 -1.13 -20.67 6.28
C ALA A 178 0.40 -20.49 6.14
N ASP A 179 0.90 -19.24 6.21
CA ASP A 179 2.32 -18.94 6.14
C ASP A 179 3.06 -19.56 7.34
N VAL A 180 3.92 -20.55 7.04
CA VAL A 180 4.73 -21.27 8.04
C VAL A 180 6.09 -20.60 8.26
N THR A 181 6.50 -19.68 7.41
CA THR A 181 7.80 -18.99 7.44
C THR A 181 7.72 -17.72 8.27
N VAL A 182 6.71 -16.89 7.99
CA VAL A 182 6.35 -15.71 8.79
C VAL A 182 4.92 -15.91 9.28
N PRO A 183 4.72 -16.45 10.49
CA PRO A 183 3.40 -16.86 10.95
C PRO A 183 2.38 -15.73 10.98
N TYR A 184 1.12 -16.05 10.58
CA TYR A 184 0.04 -15.09 10.59
C TYR A 184 -0.35 -14.70 12.02
N ASP A 185 -0.46 -15.67 12.91
CA ASP A 185 -0.81 -15.51 14.32
C ASP A 185 -0.03 -16.49 15.22
N GLU A 186 -0.16 -16.33 16.53
CA GLU A 186 0.54 -17.17 17.53
C GLU A 186 0.08 -18.64 17.55
N THR A 187 -1.01 -19.00 16.88
CA THR A 187 -1.46 -20.39 16.80
C THR A 187 -0.57 -21.23 15.89
N PHE A 188 0.20 -20.58 15.03
CA PHE A 188 1.10 -21.22 14.07
C PHE A 188 2.54 -21.25 14.55
N ASN A 189 2.79 -21.82 15.73
CA ASN A 189 4.12 -21.91 16.33
C ASN A 189 4.91 -23.10 15.75
N GLN A 190 5.13 -23.12 14.45
CA GLN A 190 5.99 -24.12 13.80
C GLN A 190 7.18 -23.42 13.14
N GLY A 191 8.07 -22.91 13.98
CA GLY A 191 9.42 -22.59 13.52
C GLY A 191 10.08 -23.86 12.98
N GLY A 192 10.76 -23.78 11.86
CA GLY A 192 11.63 -24.84 11.39
C GLY A 192 12.64 -25.25 12.48
N ASP A 193 13.18 -26.45 12.38
CA ASP A 193 14.04 -27.07 13.41
C ASP A 193 15.31 -26.25 13.75
N LEU A 194 15.66 -25.24 12.95
CA LEU A 194 16.93 -24.49 13.09
C LEU A 194 16.75 -22.97 13.26
N TRP A 195 15.65 -22.37 12.77
CA TRP A 195 15.48 -20.91 12.72
C TRP A 195 14.05 -20.50 13.08
N ARG A 196 13.94 -19.46 13.89
CA ARG A 196 12.68 -18.74 14.09
C ARG A 196 12.89 -17.28 13.78
N ILE A 197 11.97 -16.68 13.03
CA ILE A 197 11.97 -15.25 12.78
C ILE A 197 11.45 -14.55 14.04
N ALA A 198 12.27 -13.67 14.60
CA ALA A 198 11.85 -12.79 15.70
C ALA A 198 11.23 -11.51 15.12
N GLY A 199 9.98 -11.27 15.42
CA GLY A 199 9.22 -10.13 14.96
C GLY A 199 7.73 -10.30 15.29
N ALA A 200 6.93 -9.28 15.00
CA ALA A 200 5.48 -9.34 15.19
C ALA A 200 4.86 -10.38 14.25
N TYR A 201 3.81 -11.05 14.70
CA TYR A 201 2.95 -11.83 13.82
C TYR A 201 2.25 -10.92 12.81
N ALA A 202 1.75 -11.49 11.72
CA ALA A 202 1.09 -10.72 10.67
C ALA A 202 -0.16 -9.98 11.17
N GLU A 203 -0.95 -10.62 12.05
CA GLU A 203 -2.12 -10.01 12.66
C GLU A 203 -1.75 -8.85 13.59
N GLU A 204 -0.76 -9.03 14.47
CA GLU A 204 -0.25 -7.96 15.34
C GLU A 204 0.30 -6.78 14.56
N PHE A 205 1.04 -7.06 13.47
CA PHE A 205 1.54 -6.02 12.58
C PHE A 205 0.41 -5.25 11.90
N SER A 206 -0.62 -5.96 11.43
CA SER A 206 -1.80 -5.35 10.83
C SER A 206 -2.52 -4.42 11.82
N ASP A 207 -2.76 -4.88 13.04
CA ASP A 207 -3.42 -4.09 14.09
C ASP A 207 -2.59 -2.87 14.50
N TYR A 208 -1.26 -3.06 14.67
CA TYR A 208 -0.33 -1.97 14.97
C TYR A 208 -0.35 -0.90 13.86
N TRP A 209 -0.33 -1.32 12.59
CA TRP A 209 -0.30 -0.35 11.48
C TRP A 209 -1.64 0.33 11.28
N ALA A 210 -2.74 -0.39 11.47
CA ALA A 210 -4.09 0.17 11.45
C ALA A 210 -4.26 1.26 12.51
N ASP A 211 -3.87 1.00 13.76
CA ASP A 211 -3.91 1.99 14.85
C ASP A 211 -3.04 3.21 14.54
N LYS A 212 -1.81 2.98 14.07
CA LYS A 212 -0.87 4.02 13.70
C LYS A 212 -1.36 4.90 12.55
N ALA A 213 -1.92 4.30 11.51
CA ALA A 213 -2.39 4.99 10.31
C ALA A 213 -3.72 5.73 10.54
N ALA A 214 -4.61 5.15 11.34
CA ALA A 214 -5.94 5.70 11.61
C ALA A 214 -5.98 6.65 12.81
N CYS A 215 -4.82 6.95 13.44
CA CYS A 215 -4.74 7.87 14.59
C CYS A 215 -5.64 7.46 15.78
N GLY A 216 -5.80 6.16 16.01
CA GLY A 216 -6.67 5.62 17.06
C GLY A 216 -8.17 5.70 16.76
N ASN A 217 -8.58 6.19 15.61
CA ASN A 217 -9.97 6.29 15.19
C ASN A 217 -10.28 5.23 14.13
N VAL A 218 -10.61 4.02 14.56
CA VAL A 218 -10.56 2.80 13.74
C VAL A 218 -11.90 2.48 13.12
N ASP A 219 -12.47 3.37 12.34
CA ASP A 219 -13.52 2.96 11.41
C ASP A 219 -12.87 2.26 10.21
N HIS A 220 -13.19 0.99 10.01
CA HIS A 220 -12.69 0.22 8.88
C HIS A 220 -13.85 -0.40 8.10
N ILE A 221 -13.60 -0.65 6.82
CA ILE A 221 -14.48 -1.43 5.96
C ILE A 221 -13.83 -2.80 5.78
N GLU A 222 -14.58 -3.85 6.06
CA GLU A 222 -14.17 -5.23 5.79
C GLU A 222 -14.98 -5.78 4.62
N ASP A 223 -14.29 -6.20 3.56
CA ASP A 223 -14.88 -6.82 2.39
C ASP A 223 -14.33 -8.22 2.21
N ILE A 224 -15.20 -9.20 2.06
CA ILE A 224 -14.83 -10.52 1.56
C ILE A 224 -14.85 -10.43 0.04
N LEU A 225 -13.69 -10.54 -0.59
CA LEU A 225 -13.60 -10.52 -2.05
C LEU A 225 -14.24 -11.80 -2.61
N THR A 226 -14.99 -11.64 -3.70
CA THR A 226 -15.62 -12.79 -4.36
C THR A 226 -14.55 -13.79 -4.77
N ASN A 227 -14.69 -15.02 -4.29
CA ASN A 227 -13.83 -16.12 -4.67
C ASN A 227 -14.03 -16.44 -6.16
N ALA A 228 -13.04 -16.10 -6.99
CA ALA A 228 -13.09 -16.31 -8.43
C ALA A 228 -12.97 -17.79 -8.81
N ASN A 229 -12.45 -18.64 -7.89
CA ASN A 229 -12.33 -20.07 -8.08
C ASN A 229 -12.86 -20.83 -6.83
N PRO A 230 -14.17 -21.06 -6.70
CA PRO A 230 -14.75 -21.72 -5.54
C PRO A 230 -14.21 -23.13 -5.24
N SER A 231 -13.41 -23.70 -6.14
CA SER A 231 -12.86 -25.06 -5.95
C SER A 231 -11.55 -25.10 -5.15
N ASN A 232 -10.91 -23.96 -4.89
CA ASN A 232 -9.62 -23.90 -4.20
C ASN A 232 -9.70 -23.56 -2.71
N ASN A 233 -10.87 -23.19 -2.20
CA ASN A 233 -11.12 -22.76 -0.83
C ASN A 233 -10.28 -21.55 -0.35
N VAL A 234 -9.73 -20.77 -1.29
CA VAL A 234 -9.03 -19.52 -0.97
C VAL A 234 -10.04 -18.40 -0.88
N ASN A 235 -10.15 -17.76 0.28
CA ASN A 235 -10.91 -16.54 0.45
C ASN A 235 -9.95 -15.38 0.71
N VAL A 236 -10.30 -14.21 0.24
CA VAL A 236 -9.54 -13.00 0.49
C VAL A 236 -10.42 -12.01 1.24
N THR A 237 -9.99 -11.62 2.42
CA THR A 237 -10.63 -10.55 3.18
C THR A 237 -9.76 -9.30 3.08
N ALA A 238 -10.36 -8.20 2.63
CA ALA A 238 -9.72 -6.90 2.59
C ALA A 238 -10.27 -6.03 3.71
N LYS A 239 -9.40 -5.60 4.64
CA LYS A 239 -9.72 -4.60 5.66
C LYS A 239 -9.13 -3.26 5.24
N ARG A 240 -9.94 -2.22 5.16
CA ARG A 240 -9.55 -0.88 4.71
C ARG A 240 -9.80 0.15 5.78
N TYR A 241 -8.77 0.91 6.09
CA TYR A 241 -8.77 1.96 7.10
C TYR A 241 -8.58 3.31 6.42
N PHE A 242 -9.42 4.26 6.80
CA PHE A 242 -9.46 5.58 6.17
C PHE A 242 -9.17 6.65 7.20
N SER A 243 -8.43 7.68 6.78
CA SER A 243 -8.39 8.98 7.46
C SER A 243 -9.30 9.96 6.72
N GLU A 244 -9.34 11.22 7.20
CA GLU A 244 -10.05 12.30 6.51
C GLU A 244 -9.53 12.51 5.07
N ASP A 245 -8.28 12.18 4.80
CA ASP A 245 -7.62 12.35 3.51
C ASP A 245 -7.76 11.13 2.58
N GLY A 246 -8.35 10.00 3.01
CA GLY A 246 -8.63 8.80 2.21
C GLY A 246 -8.07 7.49 2.79
N LEU A 247 -7.78 6.52 1.92
CA LEU A 247 -7.30 5.19 2.30
C LEU A 247 -5.86 5.25 2.82
N VAL A 248 -5.65 4.89 4.08
CA VAL A 248 -4.33 4.95 4.75
C VAL A 248 -3.71 3.59 4.98
N PHE A 249 -4.53 2.56 5.19
CA PHE A 249 -4.06 1.20 5.35
C PHE A 249 -5.06 0.22 4.73
N GLU A 250 -4.55 -0.76 3.98
CA GLU A 250 -5.35 -1.84 3.39
C GLU A 250 -4.65 -3.16 3.67
N HIS A 251 -5.32 -4.06 4.40
CA HIS A 251 -4.81 -5.39 4.70
C HIS A 251 -5.59 -6.45 3.93
N PHE A 252 -4.89 -7.22 3.11
CA PHE A 252 -5.42 -8.41 2.44
C PHE A 252 -4.99 -9.66 3.21
N ARG A 253 -5.93 -10.25 3.91
CA ARG A 253 -5.80 -11.58 4.50
C ARG A 253 -6.17 -12.61 3.46
N VAL A 254 -5.24 -13.51 3.10
CA VAL A 254 -5.45 -14.54 2.09
C VAL A 254 -5.52 -15.90 2.78
N ASP A 255 -6.74 -16.46 2.90
CA ASP A 255 -6.96 -17.68 3.66
C ASP A 255 -6.33 -18.90 2.99
N SER A 256 -5.71 -19.77 3.80
CA SER A 256 -5.10 -21.05 3.38
C SER A 256 -3.93 -20.93 2.40
N VAL A 257 -3.36 -19.74 2.24
CA VAL A 257 -2.16 -19.51 1.41
C VAL A 257 -0.93 -19.46 2.29
N ASP A 258 0.12 -20.17 1.84
CA ASP A 258 1.43 -20.24 2.49
C ASP A 258 2.33 -19.06 2.09
N HIS A 259 3.61 -19.12 2.43
CA HIS A 259 4.63 -18.11 2.17
C HIS A 259 4.99 -17.99 0.67
N VAL A 260 4.15 -17.30 -0.10
CA VAL A 260 4.30 -17.20 -1.56
C VAL A 260 4.08 -15.78 -2.05
N TRP A 261 4.74 -15.44 -3.17
CA TRP A 261 4.35 -14.31 -4.00
C TRP A 261 3.36 -14.80 -5.06
N SER A 262 2.11 -14.35 -4.98
CA SER A 262 1.10 -14.81 -5.92
C SER A 262 0.97 -13.88 -7.11
N ASN A 263 1.24 -14.45 -8.29
CA ASN A 263 0.97 -13.82 -9.58
C ASN A 263 -0.09 -14.61 -10.40
N SER A 264 -0.70 -15.63 -9.79
CA SER A 264 -1.61 -16.54 -10.48
C SER A 264 -3.06 -16.39 -10.02
N PHE A 265 -3.98 -16.75 -10.90
CA PHE A 265 -5.42 -16.88 -10.59
C PHE A 265 -5.74 -17.97 -9.55
N GLN A 266 -4.74 -18.71 -9.07
CA GLN A 266 -4.95 -19.76 -8.06
C GLN A 266 -5.18 -19.17 -6.67
N ASP A 267 -4.68 -17.96 -6.40
CA ASP A 267 -4.72 -17.32 -5.09
C ASP A 267 -5.69 -16.14 -5.03
N GLU A 268 -6.67 -16.10 -5.95
CA GLU A 268 -7.79 -15.15 -6.00
C GLU A 268 -7.44 -13.68 -6.26
N ILE A 269 -6.21 -13.27 -5.99
CA ILE A 269 -5.72 -11.93 -6.29
C ILE A 269 -4.36 -11.98 -6.99
N ASN A 270 -4.19 -11.11 -7.97
CA ASN A 270 -2.87 -10.86 -8.56
C ASN A 270 -2.21 -9.74 -7.75
N TYR A 271 -1.12 -10.04 -7.06
CA TYR A 271 -0.46 -9.13 -6.13
C TYR A 271 0.03 -7.87 -6.83
N GLU A 272 0.72 -7.98 -7.96
CA GLU A 272 1.31 -6.85 -8.68
C GLU A 272 0.24 -5.85 -9.13
N LYS A 273 -0.86 -6.33 -9.70
CA LYS A 273 -1.96 -5.47 -10.16
C LYS A 273 -2.68 -4.81 -8.98
N THR A 274 -2.86 -5.56 -7.89
CA THR A 274 -3.51 -5.06 -6.68
C THR A 274 -2.65 -3.98 -6.02
N ILE A 275 -1.35 -4.23 -5.88
CA ILE A 275 -0.39 -3.27 -5.32
C ILE A 275 -0.28 -2.04 -6.22
N TRP A 276 -0.15 -2.22 -7.54
CA TRP A 276 -0.07 -1.09 -8.46
C TRP A 276 -1.34 -0.23 -8.46
N ARG A 277 -2.51 -0.85 -8.34
CA ARG A 277 -3.77 -0.12 -8.16
C ARG A 277 -3.72 0.77 -6.91
N PHE A 278 -3.27 0.22 -5.78
CA PHE A 278 -3.10 0.97 -4.54
C PHE A 278 -2.10 2.12 -4.71
N PHE A 279 -0.94 1.87 -5.28
CA PHE A 279 0.09 2.89 -5.50
C PHE A 279 -0.38 4.06 -6.36
N ARG A 280 -1.17 3.79 -7.40
CA ARG A 280 -1.71 4.86 -8.26
C ARG A 280 -2.64 5.83 -7.53
N SER A 281 -3.29 5.38 -6.47
CA SER A 281 -4.18 6.22 -5.65
C SER A 281 -3.42 7.07 -4.63
N GLY A 282 -2.14 6.75 -4.36
CA GLY A 282 -1.29 7.44 -3.39
C GLY A 282 -0.43 8.53 -4.03
N SER A 283 -0.36 9.69 -3.39
CA SER A 283 0.64 10.72 -3.63
C SER A 283 1.11 11.31 -2.30
N LYS A 284 2.34 11.86 -2.25
CA LYS A 284 2.93 12.46 -1.02
C LYS A 284 2.15 13.65 -0.43
N ASN A 285 1.18 14.18 -1.14
CA ASN A 285 0.33 15.26 -0.64
C ASN A 285 -0.66 14.80 0.46
N TYR A 286 -0.47 13.58 0.93
CA TYR A 286 -1.21 12.95 1.99
C TYR A 286 -0.69 13.44 3.34
N THR A 287 -1.44 14.27 4.04
CA THR A 287 -1.16 14.66 5.42
C THR A 287 -2.15 14.00 6.36
N VAL A 288 -1.83 12.83 6.89
CA VAL A 288 -2.52 12.33 8.08
C VAL A 288 -2.13 13.23 9.24
N SER A 289 -2.95 14.23 9.56
CA SER A 289 -2.83 14.97 10.81
C SER A 289 -3.63 14.22 11.87
N CYS A 290 -2.95 13.44 12.69
CA CYS A 290 -3.54 13.02 13.96
C CYS A 290 -3.68 14.27 14.81
N GLY A 291 -4.88 14.82 14.94
CA GLY A 291 -5.16 15.93 15.87
C GLY A 291 -4.72 15.51 17.27
N GLU A 292 -4.06 16.40 18.00
CA GLU A 292 -3.85 16.20 19.43
C GLU A 292 -5.22 15.95 20.06
N THR A 293 -5.41 14.81 20.71
CA THR A 293 -6.60 14.53 21.50
C THR A 293 -6.62 15.52 22.65
N THR A 294 -7.24 16.68 22.45
CA THR A 294 -7.71 17.49 23.57
C THR A 294 -8.86 16.71 24.18
N SER A 295 -8.66 16.27 25.42
CA SER A 295 -9.71 15.70 26.26
C SER A 295 -10.95 16.60 26.18
N ILE A 296 -12.00 16.10 25.55
CA ILE A 296 -13.30 16.78 25.56
C ILE A 296 -13.97 16.34 26.86
N ASP A 297 -13.94 17.25 27.86
CA ASP A 297 -14.85 17.19 28.98
C ASP A 297 -16.30 17.23 28.45
N GLU A 298 -17.11 16.30 28.95
CA GLU A 298 -18.55 16.27 28.71
C GLU A 298 -19.20 17.62 29.05
N ALA A 299 -19.70 18.33 28.04
CA ALA A 299 -20.67 19.39 28.22
C ALA A 299 -21.85 19.17 27.27
N ALA A 300 -22.99 18.98 27.89
CA ALA A 300 -24.28 18.70 27.32
C ALA A 300 -24.78 19.73 26.30
N SER A 301 -25.46 19.18 25.30
CA SER A 301 -26.64 19.67 24.57
C SER A 301 -26.92 21.17 24.56
N GLU A 302 -27.01 21.74 23.36
CA GLU A 302 -28.22 22.39 22.87
C GLU A 302 -28.07 22.74 21.39
N GLY A 303 -29.11 22.46 20.60
CA GLY A 303 -29.08 22.59 19.16
C GLY A 303 -28.92 24.02 18.68
N ASN A 304 -28.20 24.14 17.59
CA ASN A 304 -28.35 25.26 16.67
C ASN A 304 -28.07 24.81 15.25
N ASN A 305 -29.10 24.87 14.43
CA ASN A 305 -28.97 24.78 12.98
C ASN A 305 -28.26 26.07 12.51
N ASN A 306 -26.97 25.98 12.25
CA ASN A 306 -26.27 26.97 11.45
C ASN A 306 -25.81 26.30 10.17
N GLU A 307 -26.32 26.75 9.03
CA GLU A 307 -25.71 26.57 7.72
C GLU A 307 -24.29 27.12 7.82
N GLU A 308 -23.29 26.22 7.86
CA GLU A 308 -21.89 26.61 7.79
C GLU A 308 -21.60 27.10 6.37
N ASP A 309 -21.23 28.39 6.30
CA ASP A 309 -20.73 29.05 5.08
C ASP A 309 -19.37 28.43 4.70
N TYR A 310 -19.39 27.44 3.80
CA TYR A 310 -18.19 26.74 3.38
C TYR A 310 -17.36 27.61 2.44
N ASP A 311 -16.16 27.92 2.86
CA ASP A 311 -15.18 28.64 2.07
C ASP A 311 -14.77 27.80 0.82
N ARG A 312 -14.91 28.39 -0.37
CA ARG A 312 -14.50 27.78 -1.66
C ARG A 312 -13.01 27.44 -1.75
N SER A 313 -12.20 27.77 -0.76
CA SER A 313 -10.80 27.36 -0.63
C SER A 313 -10.64 25.90 -0.18
N THR A 314 -11.71 25.24 0.29
CA THR A 314 -11.68 23.82 0.67
C THR A 314 -11.53 22.94 -0.59
N PRO A 315 -10.55 22.03 -0.67
CA PRO A 315 -10.38 21.14 -1.80
C PRO A 315 -11.65 20.34 -2.15
N LEU A 316 -11.89 20.11 -3.44
CA LEU A 316 -13.09 19.41 -3.92
C LEU A 316 -13.23 18.01 -3.29
N SER A 317 -12.14 17.29 -3.07
CA SER A 317 -12.09 15.98 -2.39
C SER A 317 -12.76 15.99 -1.00
N ARG A 318 -12.69 17.09 -0.28
CA ARG A 318 -13.31 17.25 1.05
C ARG A 318 -14.78 17.66 0.99
N ARG A 319 -15.24 18.10 -0.16
CA ARG A 319 -16.61 18.58 -0.36
C ARG A 319 -17.51 17.58 -1.05
N ILE A 320 -16.91 16.52 -1.67
CA ILE A 320 -17.66 15.43 -2.28
C ILE A 320 -18.12 14.45 -1.20
N LYS A 321 -19.41 14.15 -1.20
CA LYS A 321 -20.00 13.11 -0.34
C LYS A 321 -20.64 12.05 -1.24
N LEU A 322 -20.33 10.79 -0.97
CA LEU A 322 -20.94 9.64 -1.61
C LEU A 322 -21.81 8.90 -0.59
N ARG A 323 -23.07 8.65 -0.93
CA ARG A 323 -24.01 7.87 -0.12
C ARG A 323 -24.60 6.76 -0.96
N ALA A 324 -24.27 5.51 -0.63
CA ALA A 324 -24.88 4.35 -1.22
C ALA A 324 -26.17 3.96 -0.49
N ASN A 325 -27.19 3.59 -1.27
CA ASN A 325 -28.42 2.98 -0.75
C ASN A 325 -28.53 1.55 -1.30
N PRO A 326 -28.01 0.54 -0.59
CA PRO A 326 -27.98 -0.83 -1.10
C PRO A 326 -29.37 -1.46 -1.28
N ARG A 327 -30.42 -0.95 -0.60
CA ARG A 327 -31.79 -1.44 -0.77
C ARG A 327 -32.44 -0.99 -2.07
N LYS A 328 -31.98 0.12 -2.63
CA LYS A 328 -32.47 0.68 -3.88
C LYS A 328 -31.47 0.52 -5.02
N GLU A 329 -30.27 0.01 -4.71
CA GLU A 329 -29.16 -0.05 -5.64
C GLU A 329 -28.85 1.32 -6.29
N GLU A 330 -28.88 2.35 -5.46
CA GLU A 330 -28.64 3.75 -5.85
C GLU A 330 -27.41 4.30 -5.15
N VAL A 331 -26.67 5.16 -5.84
CA VAL A 331 -25.55 5.93 -5.27
C VAL A 331 -25.82 7.42 -5.48
N THR A 332 -25.86 8.16 -4.40
CA THR A 332 -25.99 9.61 -4.45
C THR A 332 -24.63 10.27 -4.26
N ILE A 333 -24.25 11.14 -5.17
CA ILE A 333 -23.05 11.95 -5.16
C ILE A 333 -23.48 13.38 -4.97
N SER A 334 -22.91 14.06 -3.98
CA SER A 334 -23.17 15.47 -3.72
C SER A 334 -21.88 16.25 -3.53
N VAL A 335 -21.84 17.50 -3.97
CA VAL A 335 -20.71 18.40 -3.81
C VAL A 335 -21.17 19.62 -3.01
N GLN A 336 -20.56 19.84 -1.87
CA GLN A 336 -20.95 20.97 -1.02
C GLN A 336 -20.39 22.29 -1.56
N GLY A 337 -21.27 23.26 -1.80
CA GLY A 337 -20.90 24.59 -2.28
C GLY A 337 -20.42 24.66 -3.73
N SER A 338 -20.71 23.64 -4.56
CA SER A 338 -20.40 23.63 -5.98
C SER A 338 -21.37 22.72 -6.75
N ASP A 339 -21.60 23.04 -8.01
CA ASP A 339 -22.47 22.25 -8.87
C ASP A 339 -21.68 21.22 -9.66
N ILE A 340 -22.22 20.00 -9.78
CA ILE A 340 -21.69 18.93 -10.59
C ILE A 340 -22.02 19.19 -12.06
N GLN A 341 -21.00 19.16 -12.89
CA GLN A 341 -21.11 19.33 -14.34
C GLN A 341 -21.05 18.01 -15.10
N THR A 342 -20.22 17.06 -14.63
CA THR A 342 -20.10 15.75 -15.26
C THR A 342 -19.75 14.70 -14.22
N ILE A 343 -20.33 13.52 -14.34
CA ILE A 343 -19.93 12.32 -13.61
C ILE A 343 -19.54 11.26 -14.63
N ARG A 344 -18.42 10.58 -14.42
CA ARG A 344 -18.03 9.38 -15.17
C ARG A 344 -17.87 8.22 -14.21
N VAL A 345 -18.54 7.12 -14.49
CA VAL A 345 -18.36 5.87 -13.75
C VAL A 345 -17.48 4.95 -14.58
N ILE A 346 -16.38 4.53 -14.02
CA ILE A 346 -15.34 3.76 -14.69
C ILE A 346 -15.10 2.49 -13.88
N ASP A 347 -15.08 1.33 -14.51
CA ASP A 347 -14.73 0.10 -13.81
C ASP A 347 -13.23 0.00 -13.52
N ILE A 348 -12.86 -0.98 -12.71
CA ILE A 348 -11.44 -1.20 -12.32
C ILE A 348 -10.51 -1.53 -13.50
N LEU A 349 -11.08 -1.89 -14.66
CA LEU A 349 -10.32 -2.16 -15.88
C LEU A 349 -10.12 -0.90 -16.73
N GLY A 350 -10.66 0.25 -16.28
CA GLY A 350 -10.59 1.53 -16.98
C GLY A 350 -11.69 1.72 -18.04
N SER A 351 -12.69 0.82 -18.08
CA SER A 351 -13.81 0.93 -19.01
C SER A 351 -14.89 1.85 -18.45
N THR A 352 -15.27 2.88 -19.20
CA THR A 352 -16.35 3.77 -18.80
C THR A 352 -17.69 3.05 -18.89
N LYS A 353 -18.42 2.97 -17.79
CA LYS A 353 -19.76 2.38 -17.69
C LYS A 353 -20.84 3.42 -18.01
N GLU A 354 -20.68 4.61 -17.46
CA GLU A 354 -21.66 5.68 -17.63
C GLU A 354 -20.98 7.04 -17.66
N VAL A 355 -21.59 7.98 -18.39
CA VAL A 355 -21.23 9.40 -18.35
C VAL A 355 -22.52 10.20 -18.23
N ILE A 356 -22.63 10.95 -17.14
CA ILE A 356 -23.75 11.86 -16.88
C ILE A 356 -23.26 13.27 -17.16
N ASP A 357 -23.78 13.91 -18.18
CA ASP A 357 -23.43 15.28 -18.58
C ASP A 357 -24.51 16.26 -18.11
N LEU A 358 -24.15 17.07 -17.14
CA LEU A 358 -25.01 18.06 -16.48
C LEU A 358 -24.60 19.49 -16.80
N ARG A 359 -23.71 19.72 -17.78
CA ARG A 359 -23.21 21.06 -18.12
C ARG A 359 -24.32 22.04 -18.54
N SER A 360 -25.46 21.53 -19.03
CA SER A 360 -26.62 22.33 -19.38
C SER A 360 -27.57 22.60 -18.20
N ASP A 361 -27.50 21.78 -17.14
CA ASP A 361 -28.31 21.87 -15.92
C ASP A 361 -27.49 21.34 -14.72
N PRO A 362 -26.47 22.09 -14.25
CA PRO A 362 -25.62 21.69 -13.14
C PRO A 362 -26.42 21.52 -11.85
N GLN A 363 -26.05 20.52 -11.05
CA GLN A 363 -26.75 20.16 -9.82
C GLN A 363 -25.76 19.91 -8.68
N GLU A 364 -26.09 20.29 -7.44
CA GLU A 364 -25.29 20.02 -6.25
C GLU A 364 -25.29 18.52 -5.87
N SER A 365 -26.26 17.75 -6.36
CA SER A 365 -26.39 16.33 -6.02
C SER A 365 -27.00 15.53 -7.17
N VAL A 366 -26.43 14.36 -7.43
CA VAL A 366 -26.88 13.44 -8.48
C VAL A 366 -27.01 12.04 -7.90
N THR A 367 -28.11 11.35 -8.21
CA THR A 367 -28.32 9.94 -7.86
C THR A 367 -28.19 9.06 -9.10
N ILE A 368 -27.35 8.03 -9.01
CA ILE A 368 -27.08 7.07 -10.08
C ILE A 368 -27.73 5.73 -9.69
N ASP A 369 -28.47 5.14 -10.62
CA ASP A 369 -28.92 3.75 -10.51
C ASP A 369 -27.78 2.82 -10.89
N VAL A 370 -27.37 1.98 -9.95
CA VAL A 370 -26.27 1.04 -10.12
C VAL A 370 -26.75 -0.42 -10.15
N SER A 371 -28.07 -0.64 -10.30
CA SER A 371 -28.68 -1.99 -10.30
C SER A 371 -28.05 -2.92 -11.34
N ASP A 372 -27.79 -2.41 -12.54
CA ASP A 372 -27.20 -3.16 -13.64
C ASP A 372 -25.66 -3.26 -13.59
N TYR A 373 -25.01 -2.66 -12.57
CA TYR A 373 -23.57 -2.74 -12.45
C TYR A 373 -23.15 -4.03 -11.74
N PRO A 374 -22.16 -4.79 -12.28
CA PRO A 374 -21.56 -5.89 -11.54
C PRO A 374 -21.05 -5.47 -10.16
N SER A 375 -21.12 -6.37 -9.19
CA SER A 375 -20.54 -6.12 -7.87
C SER A 375 -19.02 -6.10 -7.98
N THR A 376 -18.47 -4.91 -7.97
CA THR A 376 -17.04 -4.63 -8.11
C THR A 376 -16.76 -3.20 -7.69
N GLN A 377 -15.52 -2.80 -7.80
CA GLN A 377 -15.05 -1.44 -7.57
C GLN A 377 -15.24 -0.57 -8.80
N TYR A 378 -15.66 0.68 -8.58
CA TYR A 378 -15.76 1.72 -9.59
C TYR A 378 -14.98 2.95 -9.18
N LEU A 379 -14.44 3.63 -10.17
CA LEU A 379 -13.93 4.99 -10.05
C LEU A 379 -15.04 5.93 -10.50
N ILE A 380 -15.44 6.85 -9.65
CA ILE A 380 -16.39 7.90 -9.99
C ILE A 380 -15.60 9.20 -10.11
N ASN A 381 -15.42 9.64 -11.35
CA ASN A 381 -14.81 10.92 -11.65
C ASN A 381 -15.89 12.00 -11.67
N VAL A 382 -15.75 13.00 -10.82
CA VAL A 382 -16.68 14.10 -10.63
C VAL A 382 -16.02 15.39 -11.11
N VAL A 383 -16.61 16.03 -12.11
CA VAL A 383 -16.22 17.37 -12.56
C VAL A 383 -17.27 18.35 -12.03
N ALA A 384 -16.84 19.24 -11.15
CA ALA A 384 -17.67 20.32 -10.60
C ALA A 384 -17.26 21.67 -11.21
N THR A 385 -18.02 22.73 -10.90
CA THR A 385 -17.77 24.07 -11.45
C THR A 385 -16.42 24.66 -11.04
N ASP A 386 -15.82 24.15 -9.99
CA ASP A 386 -14.57 24.66 -9.40
C ASP A 386 -13.45 23.60 -9.28
N GLY A 387 -13.61 22.43 -9.90
CA GLY A 387 -12.57 21.41 -9.92
C GLY A 387 -13.01 20.07 -10.46
N GLU A 388 -12.07 19.13 -10.45
CA GLU A 388 -12.28 17.73 -10.85
C GLU A 388 -11.65 16.82 -9.80
N GLU A 389 -12.36 15.75 -9.42
CA GLU A 389 -11.93 14.79 -8.44
C GLU A 389 -12.41 13.39 -8.78
N THR A 390 -11.65 12.37 -8.39
CA THR A 390 -12.02 10.98 -8.60
C THR A 390 -12.15 10.27 -7.26
N ILE A 391 -13.32 9.71 -7.00
CA ILE A 391 -13.63 8.96 -5.79
C ILE A 391 -13.88 7.49 -6.10
N PHE A 392 -13.67 6.62 -5.11
CA PHE A 392 -13.91 5.20 -5.24
C PHE A 392 -15.33 4.85 -4.77
N TYR A 393 -15.97 3.96 -5.49
CA TYR A 393 -17.24 3.34 -5.11
C TYR A 393 -17.13 1.82 -5.21
N ASN A 394 -17.51 1.14 -4.12
CA ASN A 394 -17.62 -0.31 -4.10
C ASN A 394 -19.11 -0.67 -4.13
N LYS A 395 -19.56 -1.31 -5.22
CA LYS A 395 -20.89 -1.93 -5.22
C LYS A 395 -20.80 -3.24 -4.46
N LEU A 396 -21.45 -3.28 -3.31
CA LEU A 396 -21.66 -4.48 -2.51
C LEU A 396 -22.98 -5.16 -2.96
N HIS A 397 -23.06 -6.47 -2.83
CA HIS A 397 -24.28 -7.24 -3.06
C HIS A 397 -25.37 -7.00 -2.01
#